data_3b57dd42d4a5a6e5711c3e533c2a6d9b
#
_entry.id   3b57dd42d4a5a6e5711c3e533c2a6d9b
#
_cell.length_a   1.000
_cell.length_b   1.000
_cell.length_c   1.000
_cell.angle_alpha   90.00
_cell.angle_beta   90.00
_cell.angle_gamma   90.00
#
_symmetry.space_group_name_H-M   'P 1'
#
loop_
_entity.id
_entity.type
_entity.pdbx_description
1 polymer ?
#
loop_
_entity_poly.entity_id
_entity_poly.type
_entity_poly.pdbx_seq_one_letter_code
_entity_poly.pdbx_strand_id
1 'polypeptide(L)'
;MSVITVERIKLFSTRSPWWCMVIAAFLTVGFAALTTGFLNATDEPQATIFITQPGAQLSQMVMMVMAALAVTTEYRFGTIRTSFQAVPQRAALLLGKTAVVAFLAGIVGLIASFGAWGIGSLFAGNADLAINTGAEWRLLAGQGLIFALSAVIAVAVGILIRQSAGAIAILILWPLLVENLVTLIPKVGDDLAKWAPFANGSSFLNQGQDFGLAGAGAGGSDFALGPWWALLYFAGWAAALMLIALFTASKRDA
;
A
#
# COMPACT_ATOMS: atom_id res chain seq x y z
N MET A 1 -2.47 29.76 -7.26
CA MET A 1 -2.88 28.32 -7.35
C MET A 1 -2.42 27.61 -6.09
N SER A 2 -3.23 26.70 -5.52
CA SER A 2 -2.79 25.93 -4.35
C SER A 2 -1.73 24.91 -4.77
N VAL A 3 -0.80 24.58 -3.85
CA VAL A 3 0.25 23.58 -4.08
C VAL A 3 -0.37 22.24 -4.53
N ILE A 4 -1.50 21.87 -3.93
CA ILE A 4 -2.25 20.64 -4.25
C ILE A 4 -2.70 20.62 -5.73
N THR A 5 -3.20 21.74 -6.26
CA THR A 5 -3.65 21.82 -7.66
C THR A 5 -2.48 21.61 -8.62
N VAL A 6 -1.33 22.22 -8.34
CA VAL A 6 -0.12 22.08 -9.16
C VAL A 6 0.39 20.63 -9.15
N GLU A 7 0.47 20.02 -7.97
CA GLU A 7 0.93 18.63 -7.83
C GLU A 7 0.00 17.65 -8.52
N ARG A 8 -1.32 17.86 -8.45
CA ARG A 8 -2.30 17.06 -9.20
C ARG A 8 -2.08 17.15 -10.71
N ILE A 9 -1.90 18.38 -11.24
CA ILE A 9 -1.67 18.58 -12.68
C ILE A 9 -0.37 17.89 -13.11
N LYS A 10 0.72 18.04 -12.34
CA LYS A 10 2.00 17.37 -12.62
C LYS A 10 1.84 15.85 -12.68
N LEU A 11 1.15 15.25 -11.71
CA LEU A 11 0.95 13.81 -11.62
C LEU A 11 0.20 13.27 -12.85
N PHE A 12 -0.87 13.94 -13.25
CA PHE A 12 -1.71 13.51 -14.37
C PHE A 12 -1.21 13.95 -15.76
N SER A 13 -0.22 14.82 -15.84
CA SER A 13 0.42 15.21 -17.11
C SER A 13 1.27 14.09 -17.72
N THR A 14 1.66 13.09 -16.93
CA THR A 14 2.42 11.94 -17.40
C THR A 14 1.52 10.70 -17.54
N ARG A 15 1.88 9.79 -18.45
CA ARG A 15 1.11 8.54 -18.65
C ARG A 15 1.39 7.48 -17.58
N SER A 16 2.52 7.58 -16.88
CA SER A 16 2.98 6.56 -15.92
C SER A 16 1.98 6.32 -14.78
N PRO A 17 1.43 7.34 -14.07
CA PRO A 17 0.47 7.11 -13.01
C PRO A 17 -0.80 6.39 -13.48
N TRP A 18 -1.28 6.72 -14.68
CA TRP A 18 -2.46 6.08 -15.27
C TRP A 18 -2.25 4.57 -15.45
N TRP A 19 -1.10 4.17 -16.00
CA TRP A 19 -0.77 2.76 -16.15
C TRP A 19 -0.63 2.05 -14.81
N CYS A 20 0.00 2.68 -13.81
CA CYS A 20 0.12 2.10 -12.47
C CYS A 20 -1.26 1.88 -11.83
N MET A 21 -2.18 2.85 -11.94
CA MET A 21 -3.54 2.72 -11.41
C MET A 21 -4.32 1.59 -12.10
N VAL A 22 -4.24 1.52 -13.43
CA VAL A 22 -4.90 0.47 -14.22
C VAL A 22 -4.33 -0.91 -13.87
N ILE A 23 -3.01 -1.04 -13.80
CA ILE A 23 -2.34 -2.29 -13.42
C ILE A 23 -2.73 -2.70 -12.00
N ALA A 24 -2.73 -1.76 -11.05
CA ALA A 24 -3.13 -2.04 -9.67
C ALA A 24 -4.58 -2.53 -9.58
N ALA A 25 -5.52 -1.85 -10.23
CA ALA A 25 -6.91 -2.28 -10.28
C ALA A 25 -7.06 -3.65 -10.96
N PHE A 26 -6.38 -3.85 -12.10
CA PHE A 26 -6.41 -5.11 -12.83
C PHE A 26 -5.85 -6.28 -12.01
N LEU A 27 -4.76 -6.08 -11.27
CA LEU A 27 -4.19 -7.14 -10.42
C LEU A 27 -5.20 -7.56 -9.33
N THR A 28 -5.78 -6.61 -8.59
CA THR A 28 -6.72 -6.95 -7.53
C THR A 28 -7.96 -7.64 -8.09
N VAL A 29 -8.59 -7.06 -9.11
CA VAL A 29 -9.82 -7.56 -9.72
C VAL A 29 -9.58 -8.87 -10.48
N GLY A 30 -8.48 -8.97 -11.21
CA GLY A 30 -8.12 -10.17 -11.97
C GLY A 30 -7.83 -11.36 -11.07
N PHE A 31 -7.09 -11.16 -9.98
CA PHE A 31 -6.89 -12.23 -8.98
C PHE A 31 -8.20 -12.64 -8.30
N ALA A 32 -9.09 -11.69 -7.98
CA ALA A 32 -10.42 -12.01 -7.46
C ALA A 32 -11.21 -12.91 -8.41
N ALA A 33 -11.25 -12.56 -9.69
CA ALA A 33 -11.94 -13.35 -10.71
C ALA A 33 -11.35 -14.76 -10.86
N LEU A 34 -10.02 -14.88 -10.82
CA LEU A 34 -9.33 -16.17 -10.89
C LEU A 34 -9.61 -17.04 -9.66
N THR A 35 -9.47 -16.49 -8.46
CA THR A 35 -9.66 -17.26 -7.21
C THR A 35 -11.10 -17.68 -7.02
N THR A 36 -12.06 -16.80 -7.23
CA THR A 36 -13.48 -17.13 -7.08
C THR A 36 -13.97 -18.05 -8.20
N GLY A 37 -13.50 -17.85 -9.45
CA GLY A 37 -13.82 -18.74 -10.57
C GLY A 37 -13.27 -20.16 -10.38
N PHE A 38 -12.04 -20.28 -9.85
CA PHE A 38 -11.44 -21.59 -9.56
C PHE A 38 -12.19 -22.31 -8.43
N LEU A 39 -12.55 -21.62 -7.35
CA LEU A 39 -13.30 -22.21 -6.24
C LEU A 39 -14.69 -22.65 -6.65
N ASN A 40 -15.39 -21.88 -7.51
CA ASN A 40 -16.67 -22.28 -8.05
C ASN A 40 -16.56 -23.57 -8.89
N ALA A 41 -15.45 -23.75 -9.61
CA ALA A 41 -15.19 -24.96 -10.39
C ALA A 41 -14.89 -26.21 -9.53
N THR A 42 -14.47 -26.03 -8.29
CA THR A 42 -14.13 -27.13 -7.35
C THR A 42 -15.24 -27.45 -6.36
N ASP A 43 -16.40 -26.77 -6.44
CA ASP A 43 -17.54 -26.93 -5.52
C ASP A 43 -17.19 -26.76 -4.02
N GLU A 44 -16.12 -26.00 -3.73
CA GLU A 44 -15.71 -25.72 -2.34
C GLU A 44 -16.66 -24.67 -1.70
N PRO A 45 -17.45 -25.06 -0.68
CA PRO A 45 -18.54 -24.21 -0.17
C PRO A 45 -18.11 -23.05 0.74
N GLN A 46 -16.81 -22.82 0.94
CA GLN A 46 -16.29 -21.87 1.94
C GLN A 46 -15.62 -20.63 1.34
N ALA A 47 -16.10 -20.11 0.20
CA ALA A 47 -15.62 -18.84 -0.28
C ALA A 47 -16.07 -17.73 0.65
N THR A 48 -15.14 -17.16 1.41
CA THR A 48 -15.35 -15.95 2.20
C THR A 48 -14.90 -14.72 1.42
N ILE A 49 -15.38 -13.53 1.81
CA ILE A 49 -15.03 -12.26 1.17
C ILE A 49 -13.51 -12.03 1.08
N PHE A 50 -12.72 -12.63 1.99
CA PHE A 50 -11.26 -12.55 2.02
C PHE A 50 -10.61 -13.12 0.74
N ILE A 51 -11.22 -14.14 0.14
CA ILE A 51 -10.74 -14.78 -1.11
C ILE A 51 -10.77 -13.81 -2.31
N THR A 52 -11.53 -12.73 -2.23
CA THR A 52 -11.57 -11.71 -3.28
C THR A 52 -10.39 -10.76 -3.26
N GLN A 53 -9.53 -10.78 -2.22
CA GLN A 53 -8.49 -9.77 -2.01
C GLN A 53 -7.02 -10.24 -2.20
N PRO A 54 -6.69 -11.45 -2.73
CA PRO A 54 -5.28 -11.89 -2.77
C PRO A 54 -4.39 -11.01 -3.66
N GLY A 55 -4.95 -10.35 -4.68
CA GLY A 55 -4.22 -9.43 -5.55
C GLY A 55 -3.92 -8.06 -4.94
N ALA A 56 -4.53 -7.73 -3.79
CA ALA A 56 -4.45 -6.40 -3.20
C ALA A 56 -3.02 -6.03 -2.76
N GLN A 57 -2.24 -7.00 -2.26
CA GLN A 57 -0.86 -6.77 -1.84
C GLN A 57 0.05 -6.41 -3.03
N LEU A 58 -0.09 -7.10 -4.17
CA LEU A 58 0.66 -6.77 -5.38
C LEU A 58 0.26 -5.38 -5.92
N SER A 59 -1.02 -5.07 -5.88
CA SER A 59 -1.55 -3.76 -6.27
C SER A 59 -1.03 -2.64 -5.37
N GLN A 60 -0.94 -2.88 -4.07
CA GLN A 60 -0.34 -1.97 -3.11
C GLN A 60 1.12 -1.67 -3.47
N MET A 61 1.91 -2.69 -3.82
CA MET A 61 3.30 -2.51 -4.26
C MET A 61 3.41 -1.66 -5.53
N VAL A 62 2.54 -1.88 -6.51
CA VAL A 62 2.49 -1.06 -7.73
C VAL A 62 2.21 0.41 -7.38
N MET A 63 1.28 0.67 -6.46
CA MET A 63 0.97 2.02 -6.00
C MET A 63 2.12 2.65 -5.19
N MET A 64 2.85 1.85 -4.39
CA MET A 64 4.07 2.31 -3.71
C MET A 64 5.17 2.69 -4.70
N VAL A 65 5.36 1.91 -5.76
CA VAL A 65 6.31 2.24 -6.85
C VAL A 65 5.91 3.55 -7.53
N MET A 66 4.64 3.73 -7.87
CA MET A 66 4.13 4.99 -8.43
C MET A 66 4.42 6.17 -7.49
N ALA A 67 4.13 6.02 -6.20
CA ALA A 67 4.34 7.03 -5.19
C ALA A 67 5.82 7.43 -5.04
N ALA A 68 6.73 6.46 -5.03
CA ALA A 68 8.17 6.70 -5.00
C ALA A 68 8.65 7.40 -6.28
N LEU A 69 8.18 6.98 -7.46
CA LEU A 69 8.53 7.60 -8.73
C LEU A 69 8.05 9.05 -8.81
N ALA A 70 6.90 9.40 -8.24
CA ALA A 70 6.39 10.76 -8.21
C ALA A 70 7.35 11.77 -7.55
N VAL A 71 8.25 11.29 -6.67
CA VAL A 71 9.26 12.12 -6.00
C VAL A 71 10.65 11.90 -6.61
N THR A 72 11.06 10.66 -6.78
CA THR A 72 12.45 10.35 -7.22
C THR A 72 12.74 10.84 -8.63
N THR A 73 11.74 10.91 -9.51
CA THR A 73 11.90 11.49 -10.84
C THR A 73 12.21 12.98 -10.79
N GLU A 74 11.61 13.73 -9.87
CA GLU A 74 11.92 15.15 -9.69
C GLU A 74 13.36 15.38 -9.18
N TYR A 75 13.84 14.51 -8.30
CA TYR A 75 15.25 14.55 -7.88
C TYR A 75 16.19 14.19 -9.04
N ARG A 76 15.85 13.16 -9.81
CA ARG A 76 16.67 12.70 -10.95
C ARG A 76 16.79 13.76 -12.05
N PHE A 77 15.71 14.46 -12.38
CA PHE A 77 15.70 15.47 -13.43
C PHE A 77 16.01 16.88 -12.90
N GLY A 78 16.27 17.05 -11.62
CA GLY A 78 16.60 18.34 -11.02
C GLY A 78 15.43 19.32 -10.90
N THR A 79 14.21 18.91 -11.29
CA THR A 79 13.00 19.75 -11.25
C THR A 79 12.55 20.09 -9.85
N ILE A 80 13.02 19.34 -8.83
CA ILE A 80 12.76 19.63 -7.42
C ILE A 80 13.28 21.02 -7.02
N ARG A 81 14.40 21.48 -7.59
CA ARG A 81 14.99 22.78 -7.29
C ARG A 81 14.09 23.93 -7.76
N THR A 82 13.54 23.84 -8.97
CA THR A 82 12.58 24.83 -9.49
C THR A 82 11.29 24.85 -8.68
N SER A 83 10.85 23.70 -8.19
CA SER A 83 9.69 23.59 -7.31
C SER A 83 9.94 24.29 -5.96
N PHE A 84 11.15 24.15 -5.38
CA PHE A 84 11.53 24.84 -4.14
C PHE A 84 11.73 26.35 -4.31
N GLN A 85 12.12 26.81 -5.50
CA GLN A 85 12.18 28.25 -5.80
C GLN A 85 10.79 28.87 -5.88
N ALA A 86 9.80 28.13 -6.38
CA ALA A 86 8.42 28.60 -6.51
C ALA A 86 7.67 28.61 -5.16
N VAL A 87 8.03 27.70 -4.23
CA VAL A 87 7.40 27.56 -2.91
C VAL A 87 8.46 27.65 -1.83
N PRO A 88 8.55 28.77 -1.07
CA PRO A 88 9.61 28.96 -0.06
C PRO A 88 9.58 27.93 1.07
N GLN A 89 8.40 27.37 1.37
CA GLN A 89 8.22 26.33 2.39
C GLN A 89 8.36 24.94 1.78
N ARG A 90 9.58 24.41 1.76
CA ARG A 90 9.91 23.07 1.24
C ARG A 90 9.04 21.94 1.83
N ALA A 91 8.82 22.00 3.16
CA ALA A 91 7.96 21.03 3.84
C ALA A 91 6.52 21.06 3.32
N ALA A 92 5.96 22.23 3.08
CA ALA A 92 4.60 22.39 2.57
C ALA A 92 4.44 21.78 1.16
N LEU A 93 5.47 21.94 0.30
CA LEU A 93 5.48 21.34 -1.04
C LEU A 93 5.52 19.81 -0.96
N LEU A 94 6.44 19.25 -0.16
CA LEU A 94 6.57 17.79 -0.01
C LEU A 94 5.33 17.17 0.64
N LEU A 95 4.75 17.81 1.65
CA LEU A 95 3.49 17.37 2.27
C LEU A 95 2.31 17.47 1.29
N GLY A 96 2.23 18.55 0.51
CA GLY A 96 1.21 18.71 -0.53
C GLY A 96 1.28 17.60 -1.58
N LYS A 97 2.49 17.26 -2.05
CA LYS A 97 2.74 16.13 -2.95
C LYS A 97 2.31 14.81 -2.32
N THR A 98 2.75 14.56 -1.08
CA THR A 98 2.41 13.35 -0.34
C THR A 98 0.90 13.21 -0.18
N ALA A 99 0.19 14.29 0.17
CA ALA A 99 -1.25 14.28 0.32
C ALA A 99 -1.97 13.91 -0.98
N VAL A 100 -1.55 14.48 -2.13
CA VAL A 100 -2.14 14.16 -3.44
C VAL A 100 -1.92 12.70 -3.80
N VAL A 101 -0.69 12.20 -3.63
CA VAL A 101 -0.33 10.82 -3.99
C VAL A 101 -1.01 9.82 -3.05
N ALA A 102 -1.04 10.08 -1.74
CA ALA A 102 -1.70 9.24 -0.75
C ALA A 102 -3.22 9.19 -0.96
N PHE A 103 -3.85 10.33 -1.23
CA PHE A 103 -5.27 10.40 -1.53
C PHE A 103 -5.62 9.60 -2.80
N LEU A 104 -4.82 9.74 -3.85
CA LEU A 104 -5.01 8.98 -5.09
C LEU A 104 -4.83 7.47 -4.85
N ALA A 105 -3.79 7.07 -4.13
CA ALA A 105 -3.55 5.68 -3.78
C ALA A 105 -4.72 5.11 -2.95
N GLY A 106 -5.24 5.88 -2.00
CA GLY A 106 -6.41 5.49 -1.21
C GLY A 106 -7.65 5.26 -2.07
N ILE A 107 -7.95 6.16 -3.01
CA ILE A 107 -9.07 6.00 -3.95
C ILE A 107 -8.88 4.75 -4.81
N VAL A 108 -7.68 4.53 -5.35
CA VAL A 108 -7.39 3.34 -6.17
C VAL A 108 -7.55 2.07 -5.33
N GLY A 109 -7.07 2.06 -4.07
CA GLY A 109 -7.26 0.95 -3.15
C GLY A 109 -8.74 0.64 -2.89
N LEU A 110 -9.58 1.66 -2.68
CA LEU A 110 -11.03 1.49 -2.53
C LEU A 110 -11.66 0.93 -3.81
N ILE A 111 -11.41 1.54 -4.96
CA ILE A 111 -11.97 1.09 -6.25
C ILE A 111 -11.54 -0.35 -6.55
N ALA A 112 -10.27 -0.68 -6.33
CA ALA A 112 -9.75 -2.02 -6.57
C ALA A 112 -10.38 -3.05 -5.63
N SER A 113 -10.51 -2.74 -4.34
CA SER A 113 -11.08 -3.64 -3.33
C SER A 113 -12.58 -3.91 -3.56
N PHE A 114 -13.37 -2.86 -3.73
CA PHE A 114 -14.79 -3.01 -4.05
C PHE A 114 -15.04 -3.61 -5.43
N GLY A 115 -14.18 -3.29 -6.42
CA GLY A 115 -14.21 -3.91 -7.75
C GLY A 115 -13.91 -5.41 -7.69
N ALA A 116 -12.93 -5.82 -6.90
CA ALA A 116 -12.60 -7.22 -6.66
C ALA A 116 -13.73 -7.97 -5.97
N TRP A 117 -14.34 -7.37 -4.94
CA TRP A 117 -15.53 -7.92 -4.31
C TRP A 117 -16.69 -8.07 -5.29
N GLY A 118 -16.99 -7.00 -6.07
CA GLY A 118 -18.07 -7.02 -7.06
C GLY A 118 -17.88 -8.07 -8.14
N ILE A 119 -16.67 -8.20 -8.71
CA ILE A 119 -16.34 -9.25 -9.69
C ILE A 119 -16.36 -10.62 -9.01
N GLY A 120 -15.77 -10.75 -7.80
CA GLY A 120 -15.80 -11.99 -7.05
C GLY A 120 -17.21 -12.50 -6.80
N SER A 121 -18.16 -11.63 -6.46
CA SER A 121 -19.56 -12.00 -6.24
C SER A 121 -20.28 -12.48 -7.52
N LEU A 122 -19.84 -12.04 -8.71
CA LEU A 122 -20.38 -12.54 -9.98
C LEU A 122 -19.91 -13.96 -10.32
N PHE A 123 -18.70 -14.32 -9.87
CA PHE A 123 -18.10 -15.62 -10.16
C PHE A 123 -18.20 -16.63 -9.00
N ALA A 124 -18.66 -16.21 -7.83
CA ALA A 124 -18.69 -17.03 -6.62
C ALA A 124 -19.76 -18.15 -6.62
N GLY A 125 -20.63 -18.22 -7.62
CA GLY A 125 -21.67 -19.24 -7.69
C GLY A 125 -22.62 -19.19 -6.49
N ASN A 126 -22.60 -20.25 -5.66
CA ASN A 126 -23.44 -20.37 -4.47
C ASN A 126 -22.78 -19.84 -3.19
N ALA A 127 -21.55 -19.29 -3.25
CA ALA A 127 -20.88 -18.74 -2.08
C ALA A 127 -21.49 -17.41 -1.65
N ASP A 128 -21.73 -17.28 -0.34
CA ASP A 128 -22.24 -16.01 0.23
C ASP A 128 -21.07 -15.06 0.47
N LEU A 129 -20.93 -14.07 -0.44
CA LEU A 129 -19.98 -12.97 -0.32
C LEU A 129 -20.66 -11.68 0.16
N ALA A 130 -21.83 -11.77 0.81
CA ALA A 130 -22.49 -10.61 1.38
C ALA A 130 -21.65 -10.00 2.51
N ILE A 131 -21.68 -8.67 2.61
CA ILE A 131 -20.96 -7.93 3.63
C ILE A 131 -21.86 -7.87 4.86
N ASN A 132 -21.68 -8.80 5.81
CA ASN A 132 -22.52 -8.95 6.99
C ASN A 132 -21.84 -8.48 8.28
N THR A 133 -20.52 -8.37 8.29
CA THR A 133 -19.75 -8.09 9.51
C THR A 133 -18.91 -6.80 9.38
N GLY A 134 -18.62 -6.19 10.54
CA GLY A 134 -17.71 -5.05 10.59
C GLY A 134 -16.27 -5.38 10.15
N ALA A 135 -15.88 -6.66 10.21
CA ALA A 135 -14.59 -7.13 9.73
C ALA A 135 -14.49 -7.08 8.19
N GLU A 136 -15.56 -7.47 7.52
CA GLU A 136 -15.66 -7.43 6.06
C GLU A 136 -15.68 -6.00 5.53
N TRP A 137 -16.43 -5.10 6.20
CA TRP A 137 -16.38 -3.67 5.90
C TRP A 137 -14.97 -3.11 6.10
N ARG A 138 -14.28 -3.51 7.18
CA ARG A 138 -12.90 -3.09 7.45
C ARG A 138 -11.95 -3.60 6.37
N LEU A 139 -12.11 -4.83 5.90
CA LEU A 139 -11.32 -5.40 4.81
C LEU A 139 -11.45 -4.54 3.55
N LEU A 140 -12.66 -4.26 3.09
CA LEU A 140 -12.89 -3.52 1.84
C LEU A 140 -12.54 -2.04 1.95
N ALA A 141 -13.09 -1.34 2.94
CA ALA A 141 -12.87 0.09 3.12
C ALA A 141 -11.47 0.39 3.69
N GLY A 142 -10.97 -0.48 4.55
CA GLY A 142 -9.64 -0.37 5.14
C GLY A 142 -8.52 -0.47 4.12
N GLN A 143 -8.75 -1.18 3.01
CA GLN A 143 -7.78 -1.28 1.91
C GLN A 143 -7.34 0.10 1.39
N GLY A 144 -8.28 1.04 1.28
CA GLY A 144 -7.96 2.42 0.89
C GLY A 144 -7.02 3.12 1.88
N LEU A 145 -7.20 2.89 3.18
CA LEU A 145 -6.32 3.45 4.22
C LEU A 145 -4.91 2.87 4.13
N ILE A 146 -4.81 1.54 3.96
CA ILE A 146 -3.51 0.87 3.83
C ILE A 146 -2.77 1.35 2.59
N PHE A 147 -3.45 1.49 1.44
CA PHE A 147 -2.84 2.04 0.22
C PHE A 147 -2.36 3.47 0.42
N ALA A 148 -3.16 4.33 1.07
CA ALA A 148 -2.78 5.70 1.36
C ALA A 148 -1.55 5.79 2.27
N LEU A 149 -1.52 5.04 3.37
CA LEU A 149 -0.38 5.02 4.30
C LEU A 149 0.88 4.44 3.65
N SER A 150 0.73 3.38 2.84
CA SER A 150 1.84 2.80 2.09
C SER A 150 2.42 3.78 1.06
N ALA A 151 1.58 4.59 0.44
CA ALA A 151 2.03 5.65 -0.46
C ALA A 151 2.79 6.75 0.31
N VAL A 152 2.40 7.09 1.53
CA VAL A 152 3.17 8.00 2.41
C VAL A 152 4.56 7.43 2.70
N ILE A 153 4.64 6.15 3.09
CA ILE A 153 5.92 5.45 3.30
C ILE A 153 6.77 5.50 2.03
N ALA A 154 6.17 5.22 0.87
CA ALA A 154 6.88 5.19 -0.40
C ALA A 154 7.43 6.57 -0.80
N VAL A 155 6.66 7.63 -0.61
CA VAL A 155 7.14 9.01 -0.81
C VAL A 155 8.28 9.34 0.14
N ALA A 156 8.16 8.99 1.43
CA ALA A 156 9.20 9.22 2.42
C ALA A 156 10.52 8.51 2.06
N VAL A 157 10.45 7.24 1.68
CA VAL A 157 11.61 6.46 1.21
C VAL A 157 12.19 7.09 -0.06
N GLY A 158 11.35 7.54 -1.00
CA GLY A 158 11.78 8.24 -2.21
C GLY A 158 12.56 9.53 -1.92
N ILE A 159 12.13 10.32 -0.93
CA ILE A 159 12.83 11.54 -0.48
C ILE A 159 14.18 11.20 0.15
N LEU A 160 14.24 10.14 0.95
CA LEU A 160 15.46 9.74 1.66
C LEU A 160 16.54 9.22 0.71
N ILE A 161 16.15 8.36 -0.23
CA ILE A 161 17.07 7.66 -1.13
C ILE A 161 17.42 8.51 -2.35
N ARG A 162 16.47 9.33 -2.86
CA ARG A 162 16.63 10.22 -4.04
C ARG A 162 16.99 9.49 -5.34
N GLN A 163 17.04 8.19 -5.33
CA GLN A 163 17.32 7.32 -6.47
C GLN A 163 16.17 6.36 -6.71
N SER A 164 15.60 6.35 -7.91
CA SER A 164 14.40 5.56 -8.22
C SER A 164 14.62 4.06 -8.04
N ALA A 165 15.73 3.53 -8.55
CA ALA A 165 16.02 2.10 -8.47
C ALA A 165 16.16 1.61 -7.01
N GLY A 166 16.91 2.35 -6.18
CA GLY A 166 17.09 2.03 -4.76
C GLY A 166 15.80 2.12 -3.97
N ALA A 167 15.00 3.16 -4.21
CA ALA A 167 13.71 3.33 -3.55
C ALA A 167 12.74 2.18 -3.90
N ILE A 168 12.63 1.83 -5.18
CA ILE A 168 11.78 0.73 -5.65
C ILE A 168 12.24 -0.59 -5.05
N ALA A 169 13.55 -0.87 -5.07
CA ALA A 169 14.10 -2.10 -4.52
C ALA A 169 13.73 -2.26 -3.04
N ILE A 170 13.92 -1.23 -2.21
CA ILE A 170 13.59 -1.29 -0.79
C ILE A 170 12.08 -1.47 -0.59
N LEU A 171 11.26 -0.72 -1.31
CA LEU A 171 9.80 -0.78 -1.17
C LEU A 171 9.20 -2.13 -1.55
N ILE A 172 9.81 -2.85 -2.47
CA ILE A 172 9.38 -4.19 -2.86
C ILE A 172 10.00 -5.25 -1.96
N LEU A 173 11.31 -5.19 -1.72
CA LEU A 173 12.02 -6.23 -0.97
C LEU A 173 11.69 -6.22 0.52
N TRP A 174 11.36 -5.06 1.11
CA TRP A 174 11.05 -5.00 2.52
C TRP A 174 9.81 -5.83 2.88
N PRO A 175 8.61 -5.58 2.34
CA PRO A 175 7.43 -6.35 2.68
C PRO A 175 7.46 -7.79 2.14
N LEU A 176 8.12 -8.03 0.96
CA LEU A 176 8.14 -9.38 0.38
C LEU A 176 9.23 -10.28 0.97
N LEU A 177 10.38 -9.73 1.29
CA LEU A 177 11.54 -10.53 1.66
C LEU A 177 11.95 -10.32 3.11
N VAL A 178 12.15 -9.06 3.53
CA VAL A 178 12.71 -8.78 4.85
C VAL A 178 11.76 -9.24 5.96
N GLU A 179 10.49 -8.88 5.89
CA GLU A 179 9.51 -9.26 6.91
C GLU A 179 9.31 -10.77 6.97
N ASN A 180 9.35 -11.48 5.82
CA ASN A 180 9.26 -12.94 5.78
C ASN A 180 10.54 -13.63 6.25
N LEU A 181 11.72 -13.10 5.95
CA LEU A 181 12.98 -13.68 6.41
C LEU A 181 13.15 -13.58 7.94
N VAL A 182 12.57 -12.55 8.55
CA VAL A 182 12.59 -12.39 10.00
C VAL A 182 11.95 -13.57 10.71
N THR A 183 10.86 -14.15 10.17
CA THR A 183 10.17 -15.30 10.77
C THR A 183 11.04 -16.56 10.78
N LEU A 184 12.03 -16.65 9.90
CA LEU A 184 12.94 -17.81 9.82
C LEU A 184 14.02 -17.81 10.92
N ILE A 185 14.13 -16.73 11.72
CA ILE A 185 15.13 -16.65 12.80
C ILE A 185 14.66 -17.51 13.99
N PRO A 186 15.37 -18.60 14.34
CA PRO A 186 14.96 -19.47 15.43
C PRO A 186 14.86 -18.69 16.77
N LYS A 187 13.82 -18.96 17.54
CA LYS A 187 13.54 -18.43 18.90
C LYS A 187 13.13 -16.96 19.01
N VAL A 188 13.46 -16.10 18.03
CA VAL A 188 13.20 -14.65 18.12
C VAL A 188 12.39 -14.14 16.92
N GLY A 189 12.35 -14.92 15.84
CA GLY A 189 11.71 -14.53 14.57
C GLY A 189 10.24 -14.18 14.73
N ASP A 190 9.49 -15.04 15.42
CA ASP A 190 8.05 -14.84 15.65
C ASP A 190 7.76 -13.57 16.49
N ASP A 191 8.59 -13.27 17.46
CA ASP A 191 8.42 -12.06 18.28
C ASP A 191 8.77 -10.79 17.50
N LEU A 192 9.78 -10.84 16.63
CA LEU A 192 10.14 -9.71 15.77
C LEU A 192 9.09 -9.50 14.65
N ALA A 193 8.56 -10.59 14.09
CA ALA A 193 7.54 -10.53 13.05
C ALA A 193 6.24 -9.84 13.52
N LYS A 194 5.88 -10.00 14.80
CA LYS A 194 4.74 -9.30 15.42
C LYS A 194 4.84 -7.76 15.31
N TRP A 195 6.05 -7.22 15.18
CA TRP A 195 6.32 -5.78 15.08
C TRP A 195 6.68 -5.33 13.67
N ALA A 196 6.59 -6.20 12.68
CA ALA A 196 6.82 -5.84 11.28
C ALA A 196 5.73 -4.88 10.78
N PRO A 197 6.10 -3.73 10.19
CA PRO A 197 5.12 -2.68 9.85
C PRO A 197 4.08 -3.14 8.82
N PHE A 198 4.49 -3.76 7.72
CA PHE A 198 3.56 -4.20 6.68
C PHE A 198 2.72 -5.41 7.12
N ALA A 199 3.27 -6.30 7.95
CA ALA A 199 2.50 -7.39 8.58
C ALA A 199 1.38 -6.83 9.48
N ASN A 200 1.65 -5.77 10.26
CA ASN A 200 0.61 -5.09 11.03
C ASN A 200 -0.40 -4.37 10.14
N GLY A 201 0.03 -3.78 9.01
CA GLY A 201 -0.89 -3.24 8.00
C GLY A 201 -1.85 -4.29 7.46
N SER A 202 -1.35 -5.49 7.13
CA SER A 202 -2.17 -6.60 6.67
C SER A 202 -3.05 -7.19 7.78
N SER A 203 -2.58 -7.25 9.03
CA SER A 203 -3.38 -7.74 10.15
C SER A 203 -4.60 -6.86 10.43
N PHE A 204 -4.49 -5.54 10.22
CA PHE A 204 -5.65 -4.65 10.29
C PHE A 204 -6.78 -5.08 9.35
N LEU A 205 -6.43 -5.52 8.14
CA LEU A 205 -7.40 -5.97 7.14
C LEU A 205 -7.93 -7.38 7.44
N ASN A 206 -7.04 -8.31 7.74
CA ASN A 206 -7.30 -9.75 7.69
C ASN A 206 -7.52 -10.38 9.08
N GLN A 207 -7.54 -9.61 10.17
CA GLN A 207 -7.66 -10.13 11.55
C GLN A 207 -6.61 -11.23 11.87
N GLY A 208 -5.43 -11.15 11.28
CA GLY A 208 -4.39 -12.16 11.45
C GLY A 208 -4.52 -13.40 10.55
N GLN A 209 -5.46 -13.42 9.60
CA GLN A 209 -5.52 -14.46 8.57
C GLN A 209 -4.60 -14.06 7.40
N ASP A 210 -3.70 -14.96 7.03
CA ASP A 210 -2.77 -14.77 5.92
C ASP A 210 -3.41 -15.15 4.58
N PHE A 211 -3.69 -14.18 3.74
CA PHE A 211 -4.19 -14.36 2.38
C PHE A 211 -3.29 -13.69 1.31
N GLY A 212 -2.00 -13.59 1.53
CA GLY A 212 -1.05 -12.98 0.58
C GLY A 212 -0.06 -13.98 0.01
N LEU A 213 0.44 -13.72 -1.21
CA LEU A 213 1.57 -14.43 -1.82
C LEU A 213 2.85 -14.36 -0.96
N ALA A 214 2.95 -13.34 -0.11
CA ALA A 214 4.04 -13.16 0.85
C ALA A 214 3.73 -13.75 2.24
N GLY A 215 2.49 -14.15 2.50
CA GLY A 215 2.04 -14.69 3.79
C GLY A 215 2.34 -16.16 4.02
N ALA A 216 3.04 -16.84 3.13
CA ALA A 216 3.38 -18.26 3.29
C ALA A 216 4.30 -18.54 4.49
N GLY A 217 4.78 -17.52 5.19
CA GLY A 217 5.66 -17.65 6.36
C GLY A 217 5.09 -17.15 7.69
N ALA A 218 4.06 -16.31 7.68
CA ALA A 218 3.48 -15.71 8.89
C ALA A 218 2.20 -16.43 9.35
N GLY A 219 2.09 -17.72 9.06
CA GLY A 219 0.95 -18.54 9.47
C GLY A 219 0.79 -18.56 10.99
N GLY A 220 -0.25 -17.92 11.50
CA GLY A 220 -0.72 -18.12 12.87
C GLY A 220 0.05 -17.36 13.96
N SER A 221 0.81 -16.33 13.65
CA SER A 221 1.32 -15.47 14.71
C SER A 221 0.15 -14.71 15.35
N ASP A 222 -0.08 -14.93 16.63
CA ASP A 222 -0.93 -14.08 17.46
C ASP A 222 -0.33 -12.66 17.41
N PHE A 223 -0.84 -11.82 16.53
CA PHE A 223 -0.42 -10.41 16.47
C PHE A 223 -0.66 -9.77 17.83
N ALA A 224 0.35 -9.10 18.36
CA ALA A 224 0.28 -8.48 19.68
C ALA A 224 -0.79 -7.37 19.76
N LEU A 225 -1.21 -6.85 18.60
CA LEU A 225 -2.09 -5.68 18.50
C LEU A 225 -3.43 -6.05 17.88
N GLY A 226 -4.52 -5.55 18.47
CA GLY A 226 -5.83 -5.59 17.84
C GLY A 226 -5.85 -4.76 16.55
N PRO A 227 -6.84 -4.97 15.64
CA PRO A 227 -6.82 -4.39 14.29
C PRO A 227 -6.61 -2.87 14.23
N TRP A 228 -7.31 -2.12 15.07
CA TRP A 228 -7.19 -0.66 15.10
C TRP A 228 -5.85 -0.17 15.64
N TRP A 229 -5.27 -0.89 16.61
CA TRP A 229 -3.92 -0.60 17.11
C TRP A 229 -2.85 -0.93 16.08
N ALA A 230 -3.04 -1.98 15.29
CA ALA A 230 -2.18 -2.33 14.17
C ALA A 230 -2.17 -1.24 13.09
N LEU A 231 -3.36 -0.67 12.77
CA LEU A 231 -3.45 0.48 11.86
C LEU A 231 -2.72 1.71 12.41
N LEU A 232 -2.92 2.03 13.69
CA LEU A 232 -2.23 3.16 14.34
C LEU A 232 -0.72 2.96 14.36
N TYR A 233 -0.26 1.75 14.60
CA TYR A 233 1.15 1.40 14.54
C TYR A 233 1.72 1.60 13.13
N PHE A 234 1.03 1.13 12.10
CA PHE A 234 1.41 1.32 10.71
C PHE A 234 1.41 2.80 10.31
N ALA A 235 0.40 3.57 10.74
CA ALA A 235 0.35 5.02 10.55
C ALA A 235 1.48 5.75 11.28
N GLY A 236 1.86 5.27 12.48
CA GLY A 236 3.01 5.77 13.23
C GLY A 236 4.32 5.60 12.48
N TRP A 237 4.54 4.44 11.84
CA TRP A 237 5.69 4.21 10.97
C TRP A 237 5.68 5.14 9.75
N ALA A 238 4.52 5.32 9.09
CA ALA A 238 4.39 6.24 7.96
C ALA A 238 4.72 7.68 8.36
N ALA A 239 4.21 8.13 9.51
CA ALA A 239 4.47 9.46 10.05
C ALA A 239 5.95 9.64 10.44
N ALA A 240 6.55 8.67 11.13
CA ALA A 240 7.94 8.71 11.53
C ALA A 240 8.88 8.80 10.32
N LEU A 241 8.70 7.94 9.33
CA LEU A 241 9.50 7.99 8.10
C LEU A 241 9.33 9.31 7.35
N MET A 242 8.11 9.86 7.29
CA MET A 242 7.86 11.14 6.66
C MET A 242 8.54 12.28 7.42
N LEU A 243 8.50 12.31 8.75
CA LEU A 243 9.20 13.31 9.55
C LEU A 243 10.72 13.26 9.35
N ILE A 244 11.32 12.06 9.33
CA ILE A 244 12.73 11.86 9.02
C ILE A 244 13.06 12.35 7.62
N ALA A 245 12.21 12.07 6.64
CA ALA A 245 12.37 12.50 5.26
C ALA A 245 12.33 14.03 5.14
N LEU A 246 11.36 14.70 5.78
CA LEU A 246 11.26 16.16 5.79
C LEU A 246 12.46 16.82 6.47
N PHE A 247 12.90 16.29 7.61
CA PHE A 247 14.07 16.79 8.32
C PHE A 247 15.34 16.65 7.46
N THR A 248 15.50 15.52 6.79
CA THR A 248 16.64 15.28 5.91
C THR A 248 16.62 16.19 4.69
N ALA A 249 15.44 16.40 4.09
CA ALA A 249 15.27 17.30 2.95
C ALA A 249 15.60 18.75 3.35
N SER A 250 15.17 19.20 4.52
CA SER A 250 15.47 20.57 4.99
C SER A 250 16.96 20.83 5.19
N LYS A 251 17.73 19.81 5.64
CA LYS A 251 19.17 19.96 5.89
C LYS A 251 20.05 19.78 4.64
N ARG A 252 19.66 18.88 3.71
CA ARG A 252 20.50 18.55 2.54
C ARG A 252 20.28 19.46 1.35
N ASP A 253 19.14 20.12 1.29
CA ASP A 253 18.75 20.99 0.16
C ASP A 253 18.87 22.49 0.55
N ALA A 254 19.49 22.78 1.71
CA ALA A 254 19.77 24.12 2.20
C ALA A 254 20.91 24.79 1.42
#